data_fb75efa653d915de79bcb26a76f174d6
#
_entry.id   fb75efa653d915de79bcb26a76f174d6
#
_cell.length_a   1.000
_cell.length_b   1.000
_cell.length_c   1.000
_cell.angle_alpha   90.00
_cell.angle_beta   90.00
_cell.angle_gamma   90.00
#
_symmetry.space_group_name_H-M   'P 1'
#
loop_
_entity.id
_entity.type
_entity.pdbx_description
1 polymer ?
#
loop_
_entity_poly.entity_id
_entity_poly.type
_entity_poly.pdbx_seq_one_letter_code
_entity_poly.pdbx_strand_id
1 'polypeptide(L)'
;SYPHWNPTNTPKDALVILPDENGDGKADNLTVFADGLNSITGFEFWGGGVLVAALPEIWFLKDTDGDDKADVKIRMLQGVSSADTHHSANALVMGPGGALYWSRGIFNVCSNETPTRVFRSGSSGVYRFDPRTFEVGFHFPIGPNPHGDVFDSWGFQFVNDGTGGTGSYVNLGKGIGNKKWFRKRVRPVAATGILSSSHFPERNNENFLICNTIGFLGVLQ
;
A
#
# COMPACT_ATOMS: atom_id res chain seq x y z
N SER A 1 8.99 -9.57 10.92
CA SER A 1 10.13 -9.91 10.01
C SER A 1 10.91 -8.68 9.56
N TYR A 2 10.27 -7.54 9.43
CA TYR A 2 10.92 -6.28 9.05
C TYR A 2 11.85 -5.76 10.16
N PRO A 3 13.03 -5.16 9.85
CA PRO A 3 13.59 -4.93 8.52
C PRO A 3 14.52 -6.05 8.03
N HIS A 4 14.68 -7.11 8.76
CA HIS A 4 15.70 -8.13 8.56
C HIS A 4 15.12 -9.42 7.97
N TRP A 5 14.34 -9.31 6.90
CA TRP A 5 13.84 -10.49 6.20
C TRP A 5 14.99 -11.39 5.77
N ASN A 6 14.85 -12.66 6.08
CA ASN A 6 15.78 -13.70 5.66
C ASN A 6 14.97 -14.87 5.10
N PRO A 7 15.25 -15.34 3.88
CA PRO A 7 14.48 -16.42 3.25
C PRO A 7 14.54 -17.75 4.02
N THR A 8 15.51 -17.90 4.94
CA THR A 8 15.63 -19.10 5.79
C THR A 8 14.87 -18.98 7.11
N ASN A 9 14.34 -17.79 7.45
CA ASN A 9 13.55 -17.60 8.64
C ASN A 9 12.13 -18.12 8.44
N THR A 10 11.57 -18.71 9.49
CA THR A 10 10.13 -19.03 9.51
C THR A 10 9.33 -17.72 9.51
N PRO A 11 8.37 -17.55 8.59
CA PRO A 11 7.47 -16.41 8.59
C PRO A 11 6.68 -16.33 9.90
N LYS A 12 6.55 -15.14 10.48
CA LYS A 12 5.92 -14.93 11.79
C LYS A 12 4.92 -13.79 11.85
N ASP A 13 4.78 -13.03 10.76
CA ASP A 13 3.84 -11.92 10.73
C ASP A 13 2.43 -12.46 10.58
N ALA A 14 1.46 -11.73 11.15
CA ALA A 14 0.06 -12.10 11.15
C ALA A 14 -0.81 -10.88 10.85
N LEU A 15 -1.97 -11.14 10.26
CA LEU A 15 -3.10 -10.22 10.25
C LEU A 15 -3.99 -10.58 11.43
N VAL A 16 -4.48 -9.55 12.13
CA VAL A 16 -5.36 -9.71 13.28
C VAL A 16 -6.61 -8.86 13.13
N ILE A 17 -7.71 -9.32 13.68
CA ILE A 17 -8.94 -8.60 13.85
C ILE A 17 -9.03 -8.16 15.32
N LEU A 18 -9.32 -6.88 15.52
CA LEU A 18 -9.44 -6.26 16.85
C LEU A 18 -10.86 -5.67 16.98
N PRO A 19 -11.89 -6.49 17.32
CA PRO A 19 -13.24 -6.01 17.41
C PRO A 19 -13.44 -5.12 18.66
N ASP A 20 -14.23 -4.07 18.49
CA ASP A 20 -14.78 -3.25 19.56
C ASP A 20 -16.29 -3.57 19.63
N GLU A 21 -16.65 -4.58 20.40
CA GLU A 21 -18.00 -5.13 20.46
C GLU A 21 -18.97 -4.23 21.22
N ASN A 22 -18.43 -3.45 22.16
CA ASN A 22 -19.23 -2.58 23.03
C ASN A 22 -19.24 -1.11 22.59
N GLY A 23 -18.43 -0.72 21.60
CA GLY A 23 -18.37 0.63 21.04
C GLY A 23 -17.66 1.66 21.92
N ASP A 24 -16.77 1.24 22.82
CA ASP A 24 -16.05 2.14 23.74
C ASP A 24 -14.74 2.70 23.17
N GLY A 25 -14.39 2.31 21.93
CA GLY A 25 -13.17 2.72 21.24
C GLY A 25 -11.95 1.89 21.60
N LYS A 26 -12.14 0.73 22.24
CA LYS A 26 -11.08 -0.22 22.57
C LYS A 26 -11.41 -1.60 22.02
N ALA A 27 -10.38 -2.32 21.64
CA ALA A 27 -10.55 -3.71 21.23
C ALA A 27 -10.86 -4.59 22.46
N ASP A 28 -11.95 -5.34 22.37
CA ASP A 28 -12.35 -6.29 23.43
C ASP A 28 -11.59 -7.62 23.31
N ASN A 29 -11.29 -8.03 22.09
CA ASN A 29 -10.65 -9.29 21.76
C ASN A 29 -9.59 -9.12 20.68
N LEU A 30 -8.80 -10.18 20.45
CA LEU A 30 -7.88 -10.32 19.33
C LEU A 30 -8.11 -11.67 18.67
N THR A 31 -8.47 -11.66 17.40
CA THR A 31 -8.53 -12.87 16.56
C THR A 31 -7.39 -12.84 15.55
N VAL A 32 -6.65 -13.92 15.43
CA VAL A 32 -5.65 -14.08 14.37
C VAL A 32 -6.39 -14.52 13.11
N PHE A 33 -6.53 -13.59 12.15
CA PHE A 33 -7.17 -13.84 10.86
C PHE A 33 -6.32 -14.71 9.94
N ALA A 34 -5.03 -14.43 9.88
CA ALA A 34 -4.05 -15.23 9.13
C ALA A 34 -2.66 -15.05 9.71
N ASP A 35 -1.87 -16.12 9.79
CA ASP A 35 -0.50 -16.13 10.27
C ASP A 35 0.47 -16.75 9.25
N GLY A 36 1.73 -16.92 9.69
CA GLY A 36 2.76 -17.49 8.84
C GLY A 36 3.09 -16.66 7.61
N LEU A 37 2.82 -15.36 7.66
CA LEU A 37 3.11 -14.41 6.60
C LEU A 37 4.51 -13.83 6.76
N ASN A 38 5.14 -13.48 5.64
CA ASN A 38 6.50 -12.97 5.67
C ASN A 38 6.51 -11.47 5.36
N SER A 39 7.04 -10.68 6.30
CA SER A 39 7.31 -9.26 6.09
C SER A 39 6.11 -8.51 5.48
N ILE A 40 4.99 -8.47 6.21
CA ILE A 40 3.80 -7.74 5.78
C ILE A 40 4.13 -6.25 5.70
N THR A 41 3.87 -5.64 4.55
CA THR A 41 4.09 -4.22 4.30
C THR A 41 2.82 -3.43 4.08
N GLY A 42 1.69 -4.09 3.93
CA GLY A 42 0.39 -3.48 3.79
C GLY A 42 -0.68 -4.47 3.33
N PHE A 43 -1.92 -4.03 3.41
CA PHE A 43 -3.06 -4.78 2.89
C PHE A 43 -4.16 -3.85 2.43
N GLU A 44 -5.07 -4.38 1.60
CA GLU A 44 -6.26 -3.69 1.10
C GLU A 44 -7.45 -4.65 1.00
N PHE A 45 -8.64 -4.15 1.28
CA PHE A 45 -9.86 -4.94 1.14
C PHE A 45 -10.23 -5.15 -0.32
N TRP A 46 -10.54 -6.39 -0.69
CA TRP A 46 -10.98 -6.74 -2.04
C TRP A 46 -11.73 -8.07 -2.05
N GLY A 47 -12.76 -8.19 -2.89
CA GLY A 47 -13.43 -9.46 -3.18
C GLY A 47 -14.08 -10.16 -1.96
N GLY A 48 -14.41 -9.39 -0.90
CA GLY A 48 -14.90 -9.92 0.37
C GLY A 48 -13.82 -10.61 1.21
N GLY A 49 -12.56 -10.26 0.99
CA GLY A 49 -11.39 -10.64 1.74
C GLY A 49 -10.36 -9.53 1.68
N VAL A 50 -9.07 -9.86 1.76
CA VAL A 50 -7.96 -8.90 1.76
C VAL A 50 -6.86 -9.32 0.80
N LEU A 51 -6.29 -8.34 0.10
CA LEU A 51 -5.02 -8.45 -0.63
C LEU A 51 -3.90 -8.02 0.29
N VAL A 52 -2.92 -8.88 0.54
CA VAL A 52 -1.84 -8.64 1.50
C VAL A 52 -0.50 -8.70 0.78
N ALA A 53 0.27 -7.63 0.88
CA ALA A 53 1.68 -7.66 0.49
C ALA A 53 2.49 -8.30 1.62
N ALA A 54 2.82 -9.57 1.44
CA ALA A 54 3.67 -10.36 2.32
C ALA A 54 4.86 -10.85 1.50
N LEU A 55 5.95 -10.10 1.58
CA LEU A 55 7.08 -10.21 0.65
C LEU A 55 7.66 -11.63 0.54
N PRO A 56 7.98 -12.09 -0.67
CA PRO A 56 7.97 -11.37 -1.96
C PRO A 56 6.67 -11.55 -2.77
N GLU A 57 5.54 -11.77 -2.11
CA GLU A 57 4.26 -12.07 -2.76
C GLU A 57 3.15 -11.09 -2.38
N ILE A 58 2.09 -11.08 -3.20
CA ILE A 58 0.78 -10.56 -2.83
C ILE A 58 -0.19 -11.73 -2.75
N TRP A 59 -0.83 -11.88 -1.60
CA TRP A 59 -1.79 -12.92 -1.30
C TRP A 59 -3.20 -12.38 -1.25
N PHE A 60 -4.17 -13.15 -1.70
CA PHE A 60 -5.58 -12.96 -1.38
C PHE A 60 -5.95 -13.91 -0.27
N LEU A 61 -6.49 -13.37 0.81
CA LEU A 61 -6.93 -14.11 2.00
C LEU A 61 -8.41 -13.83 2.22
N LYS A 62 -9.19 -14.85 2.51
CA LYS A 62 -10.62 -14.70 2.76
C LYS A 62 -11.10 -15.71 3.78
N ASP A 63 -12.01 -15.28 4.63
CA ASP A 63 -12.87 -16.11 5.45
C ASP A 63 -14.16 -16.41 4.68
N THR A 64 -14.55 -17.67 4.54
CA THR A 64 -15.76 -18.07 3.82
C THR A 64 -16.82 -18.68 4.72
N ASP A 65 -16.51 -19.03 5.95
CA ASP A 65 -17.43 -19.65 6.90
C ASP A 65 -17.83 -18.75 8.08
N GLY A 66 -17.17 -17.58 8.22
CA GLY A 66 -17.52 -16.53 9.19
C GLY A 66 -16.95 -16.75 10.59
N ASP A 67 -15.83 -17.48 10.69
CA ASP A 67 -15.14 -17.72 11.98
C ASP A 67 -14.01 -16.68 12.26
N ASP A 68 -13.92 -15.63 11.41
CA ASP A 68 -12.90 -14.59 11.46
C ASP A 68 -11.47 -15.10 11.21
N LYS A 69 -11.33 -16.22 10.51
CA LYS A 69 -10.05 -16.78 10.06
C LYS A 69 -10.05 -17.04 8.57
N ALA A 70 -8.91 -16.79 7.94
CA ALA A 70 -8.77 -17.03 6.52
C ALA A 70 -8.64 -18.52 6.22
N ASP A 71 -9.68 -19.10 5.60
CA ASP A 71 -9.71 -20.46 5.05
C ASP A 71 -9.33 -20.51 3.57
N VAL A 72 -9.38 -19.38 2.87
CA VAL A 72 -8.88 -19.22 1.50
C VAL A 72 -7.57 -18.44 1.50
N LYS A 73 -6.54 -19.01 0.86
CA LYS A 73 -5.24 -18.38 0.67
C LYS A 73 -4.75 -18.59 -0.75
N ILE A 74 -4.78 -17.55 -1.57
CA ILE A 74 -4.40 -17.59 -2.99
C ILE A 74 -3.23 -16.66 -3.24
N ARG A 75 -2.14 -17.16 -3.82
CA ARG A 75 -1.05 -16.33 -4.30
C ARG A 75 -1.48 -15.64 -5.59
N MET A 76 -1.70 -14.32 -5.52
CA MET A 76 -2.14 -13.52 -6.65
C MET A 76 -0.98 -13.05 -7.52
N LEU A 77 0.15 -12.72 -6.88
CA LEU A 77 1.34 -12.20 -7.54
C LEU A 77 2.58 -12.63 -6.75
N GLN A 78 3.62 -13.05 -7.44
CA GLN A 78 4.92 -13.31 -6.84
C GLN A 78 6.02 -12.46 -7.51
N GLY A 79 7.20 -12.40 -6.88
CA GLY A 79 8.35 -11.66 -7.41
C GLY A 79 8.27 -10.15 -7.19
N VAL A 80 7.43 -9.71 -6.24
CA VAL A 80 7.55 -8.38 -5.65
C VAL A 80 8.82 -8.37 -4.82
N SER A 81 9.80 -7.60 -5.21
CA SER A 81 11.15 -7.67 -4.64
C SER A 81 11.19 -7.48 -3.13
N SER A 82 12.07 -8.22 -2.49
CA SER A 82 12.46 -8.09 -1.08
C SER A 82 13.95 -7.83 -0.89
N ALA A 83 14.66 -7.44 -1.96
CA ALA A 83 16.11 -7.19 -1.92
C ALA A 83 16.47 -6.03 -0.98
N ASP A 84 15.62 -5.02 -0.91
CA ASP A 84 15.68 -3.95 0.08
C ASP A 84 14.31 -3.77 0.71
N THR A 85 14.17 -4.18 1.97
CA THR A 85 12.89 -4.14 2.69
C THR A 85 12.41 -2.74 3.04
N HIS A 86 13.30 -1.73 3.07
CA HIS A 86 12.92 -0.33 3.27
C HIS A 86 12.28 0.29 2.01
N HIS A 87 12.53 -0.30 0.85
CA HIS A 87 12.08 0.18 -0.45
C HIS A 87 11.12 -0.78 -1.15
N SER A 88 10.61 -1.76 -0.41
CA SER A 88 9.67 -2.77 -0.92
C SER A 88 8.27 -2.20 -1.18
N ALA A 89 7.36 -3.05 -1.62
CA ALA A 89 5.97 -2.67 -1.86
C ALA A 89 5.35 -2.06 -0.60
N ASN A 90 4.78 -0.87 -0.73
CA ASN A 90 4.12 -0.14 0.36
C ASN A 90 3.01 0.75 -0.20
N ALA A 91 2.29 1.45 0.69
CA ALA A 91 1.18 2.33 0.32
C ALA A 91 0.20 1.64 -0.65
N LEU A 92 -0.26 0.45 -0.25
CA LEU A 92 -1.27 -0.27 -1.01
C LEU A 92 -2.58 0.51 -0.98
N VAL A 93 -3.21 0.67 -2.14
CA VAL A 93 -4.52 1.32 -2.26
C VAL A 93 -5.30 0.74 -3.43
N MET A 94 -6.60 0.53 -3.23
CA MET A 94 -7.51 0.19 -4.32
C MET A 94 -7.93 1.46 -5.05
N GLY A 95 -7.61 1.55 -6.33
CA GLY A 95 -8.08 2.64 -7.16
C GLY A 95 -9.55 2.47 -7.59
N PRO A 96 -10.20 3.56 -8.02
CA PRO A 96 -11.63 3.56 -8.36
C PRO A 96 -12.01 2.61 -9.51
N GLY A 97 -11.04 2.21 -10.32
CA GLY A 97 -11.21 1.20 -11.38
C GLY A 97 -11.11 -0.26 -10.88
N GLY A 98 -10.93 -0.49 -9.58
CA GLY A 98 -10.83 -1.82 -8.98
C GLY A 98 -9.49 -2.52 -9.19
N ALA A 99 -8.44 -1.77 -9.50
CA ALA A 99 -7.07 -2.27 -9.50
C ALA A 99 -6.35 -1.88 -8.20
N LEU A 100 -5.45 -2.74 -7.75
CA LEU A 100 -4.53 -2.46 -6.65
C LEU A 100 -3.35 -1.63 -7.15
N TYR A 101 -3.00 -0.59 -6.43
CA TYR A 101 -1.79 0.18 -6.63
C TYR A 101 -0.88 0.02 -5.42
N TRP A 102 0.43 0.08 -5.66
CA TRP A 102 1.44 0.13 -4.60
C TRP A 102 2.67 0.91 -5.03
N SER A 103 3.31 1.52 -4.08
CA SER A 103 4.59 2.20 -4.25
C SER A 103 5.77 1.26 -4.04
N ARG A 104 6.87 1.48 -4.76
CA ARG A 104 8.14 0.77 -4.60
C ARG A 104 9.32 1.70 -4.88
N GLY A 105 10.32 1.69 -3.99
CA GLY A 105 11.53 2.51 -4.12
C GLY A 105 12.63 1.88 -4.97
N ILE A 106 13.78 2.54 -4.97
CA ILE A 106 15.03 2.06 -5.61
C ILE A 106 15.59 0.81 -4.90
N PHE A 107 16.63 0.22 -5.45
CA PHE A 107 17.34 -0.98 -4.97
C PHE A 107 16.54 -2.28 -5.05
N ASN A 108 15.37 -2.25 -5.62
CA ASN A 108 14.55 -3.40 -5.88
C ASN A 108 14.39 -3.65 -7.38
N VAL A 109 14.43 -4.91 -7.77
CA VAL A 109 14.11 -5.36 -9.13
C VAL A 109 12.95 -6.34 -9.01
N CYS A 110 11.79 -5.96 -9.55
CA CYS A 110 10.64 -6.84 -9.59
C CYS A 110 10.73 -7.78 -10.80
N SER A 111 10.46 -9.04 -10.55
CA SER A 111 10.15 -10.04 -11.58
C SER A 111 8.77 -10.61 -11.24
N ASN A 112 7.75 -9.77 -11.41
CA ASN A 112 6.40 -10.10 -11.05
C ASN A 112 5.85 -11.19 -11.96
N GLU A 113 5.44 -12.30 -11.38
CA GLU A 113 4.85 -13.42 -12.09
C GLU A 113 3.38 -13.55 -11.78
N THR A 114 2.60 -13.66 -12.83
CA THR A 114 1.16 -13.95 -12.80
C THR A 114 0.89 -15.25 -13.59
N PRO A 115 -0.31 -15.82 -13.53
CA PRO A 115 -0.63 -17.01 -14.30
C PRO A 115 -0.43 -16.86 -15.82
N THR A 116 -0.45 -15.65 -16.35
CA THR A 116 -0.43 -15.38 -17.78
C THR A 116 0.85 -14.76 -18.30
N ARG A 117 1.65 -14.14 -17.45
CA ARG A 117 2.87 -13.42 -17.89
C ARG A 117 3.87 -13.13 -16.77
N VAL A 118 5.07 -12.75 -17.19
CA VAL A 118 6.10 -12.17 -16.31
C VAL A 118 6.30 -10.71 -16.69
N PHE A 119 6.30 -9.84 -15.68
CA PHE A 119 6.60 -8.42 -15.82
C PHE A 119 7.83 -8.04 -15.00
N ARG A 120 8.88 -7.52 -15.67
CA ARG A 120 10.12 -7.11 -15.02
C ARG A 120 10.30 -5.61 -15.05
N SER A 121 10.71 -5.06 -13.91
CA SER A 121 11.01 -3.63 -13.79
C SER A 121 12.00 -3.36 -12.66
N GLY A 122 12.98 -2.48 -12.92
CA GLY A 122 13.87 -1.88 -11.93
C GLY A 122 13.44 -0.45 -11.51
N SER A 123 12.36 0.07 -12.08
CA SER A 123 11.95 1.47 -11.87
C SER A 123 11.34 1.69 -10.50
N SER A 124 11.75 2.76 -9.82
CA SER A 124 11.08 3.29 -8.65
C SER A 124 9.79 4.01 -9.06
N GLY A 125 8.71 3.79 -8.33
CA GLY A 125 7.43 4.41 -8.63
C GLY A 125 6.22 3.60 -8.17
N VAL A 126 5.09 3.92 -8.77
CA VAL A 126 3.82 3.24 -8.53
C VAL A 126 3.62 2.12 -9.55
N TYR A 127 3.18 1.00 -9.06
CA TYR A 127 2.79 -0.18 -9.83
C TYR A 127 1.28 -0.36 -9.76
N ARG A 128 0.73 -1.01 -10.76
CA ARG A 128 -0.69 -1.34 -10.85
C ARG A 128 -0.88 -2.83 -11.10
N PHE A 129 -1.81 -3.45 -10.38
CA PHE A 129 -2.23 -4.84 -10.56
C PHE A 129 -3.74 -4.92 -10.58
N ASP A 130 -4.31 -5.52 -11.62
CA ASP A 130 -5.73 -5.84 -11.66
C ASP A 130 -5.94 -7.27 -11.16
N PRO A 131 -6.51 -7.48 -9.97
CA PRO A 131 -6.66 -8.81 -9.41
C PRO A 131 -7.71 -9.68 -10.12
N ARG A 132 -8.54 -9.08 -11.01
CA ARG A 132 -9.54 -9.82 -11.80
C ARG A 132 -8.93 -10.44 -13.06
N THR A 133 -7.97 -9.74 -13.67
CA THR A 133 -7.34 -10.13 -14.95
C THR A 133 -5.91 -10.60 -14.79
N PHE A 134 -5.33 -10.44 -13.60
CA PHE A 134 -3.92 -10.65 -13.31
C PHE A 134 -2.96 -9.77 -14.14
N GLU A 135 -3.44 -8.67 -14.66
CA GLU A 135 -2.57 -7.69 -15.34
C GLU A 135 -1.76 -6.90 -14.33
N VAL A 136 -0.45 -6.90 -14.53
CA VAL A 136 0.50 -6.13 -13.72
C VAL A 136 1.35 -5.25 -14.62
N GLY A 137 1.67 -4.03 -14.16
CA GLY A 137 2.48 -3.09 -14.90
C GLY A 137 3.01 -1.94 -14.06
N PHE A 138 4.00 -1.24 -14.62
CA PHE A 138 4.47 0.01 -14.08
C PHE A 138 3.48 1.12 -14.45
N HIS A 139 3.11 1.91 -13.46
CA HIS A 139 2.05 2.90 -13.62
C HIS A 139 2.60 4.33 -13.68
N PHE A 140 3.43 4.73 -12.71
CA PHE A 140 3.87 6.11 -12.60
C PHE A 140 5.26 6.22 -11.96
N PRO A 141 6.21 6.97 -12.56
CA PRO A 141 7.54 7.15 -12.00
C PRO A 141 7.54 8.16 -10.86
N ILE A 142 8.03 7.78 -9.71
CA ILE A 142 8.34 8.65 -8.59
C ILE A 142 9.42 7.99 -7.74
N GLY A 143 10.24 8.78 -7.09
CA GLY A 143 11.28 8.20 -6.23
C GLY A 143 12.25 9.25 -5.75
N PRO A 144 13.24 8.80 -5.00
CA PRO A 144 13.77 7.43 -4.90
C PRO A 144 13.00 6.49 -3.96
N ASN A 145 12.18 6.99 -3.05
CA ASN A 145 11.51 6.19 -2.03
C ASN A 145 10.05 6.64 -1.83
N PRO A 146 9.14 6.27 -2.74
CA PRO A 146 7.73 6.63 -2.61
C PRO A 146 7.09 5.96 -1.38
N HIS A 147 6.30 6.73 -0.64
CA HIS A 147 5.59 6.32 0.57
C HIS A 147 4.18 6.91 0.67
N GLY A 148 3.56 7.17 -0.44
CA GLY A 148 2.19 7.66 -0.44
C GLY A 148 1.58 7.52 -1.81
N ASP A 149 0.39 6.96 -1.84
CA ASP A 149 -0.46 6.82 -3.00
C ASP A 149 -1.90 6.89 -2.53
N VAL A 150 -2.65 7.86 -3.00
CA VAL A 150 -4.02 8.09 -2.58
C VAL A 150 -4.88 8.56 -3.74
N PHE A 151 -6.17 8.26 -3.68
CA PHE A 151 -7.18 8.76 -4.61
C PHE A 151 -8.15 9.65 -3.86
N ASP A 152 -8.55 10.76 -4.49
CA ASP A 152 -9.67 11.56 -3.99
C ASP A 152 -11.01 10.96 -4.42
N SER A 153 -12.11 11.55 -3.97
CA SER A 153 -13.48 11.09 -4.29
C SER A 153 -13.83 11.17 -5.78
N TRP A 154 -13.06 11.94 -6.55
CA TRP A 154 -13.22 12.09 -8.00
C TRP A 154 -12.38 11.08 -8.80
N GLY A 155 -11.52 10.31 -8.10
CA GLY A 155 -10.61 9.35 -8.70
C GLY A 155 -9.30 9.95 -9.20
N PHE A 156 -8.95 11.16 -8.79
CA PHE A 156 -7.64 11.72 -9.06
C PHE A 156 -6.60 11.10 -8.11
N GLN A 157 -5.46 10.71 -8.66
CA GLN A 157 -4.38 10.06 -7.93
C GLN A 157 -3.27 11.04 -7.56
N PHE A 158 -2.83 10.96 -6.32
CA PHE A 158 -1.71 11.74 -5.78
C PHE A 158 -0.68 10.79 -5.19
N VAL A 159 0.57 10.97 -5.58
CA VAL A 159 1.69 10.14 -5.14
C VAL A 159 2.78 10.99 -4.50
N ASN A 160 3.52 10.42 -3.56
CA ASN A 160 4.52 11.15 -2.80
C ASN A 160 5.81 10.37 -2.64
N ASP A 161 6.94 11.06 -2.82
CA ASP A 161 8.26 10.54 -2.46
C ASP A 161 8.62 10.89 -1.03
N GLY A 162 8.81 9.89 -0.19
CA GLY A 162 9.13 10.06 1.22
C GLY A 162 10.47 10.74 1.45
N THR A 163 11.50 10.34 0.72
CA THR A 163 12.86 10.88 0.89
C THR A 163 12.98 12.31 0.38
N GLY A 164 12.48 12.58 -0.80
CA GLY A 164 12.54 13.89 -1.43
C GLY A 164 11.53 14.88 -0.88
N GLY A 165 10.44 14.40 -0.29
CA GLY A 165 9.30 15.21 0.14
C GLY A 165 8.66 15.92 -1.04
N THR A 166 8.53 15.23 -2.17
CA THR A 166 7.90 15.73 -3.39
C THR A 166 6.63 14.97 -3.65
N GLY A 167 5.53 15.69 -3.82
CA GLY A 167 4.26 15.11 -4.23
C GLY A 167 3.97 15.40 -5.69
N SER A 168 3.31 14.48 -6.34
CA SER A 168 2.93 14.58 -7.74
C SER A 168 1.47 14.19 -7.94
N TYR A 169 0.79 14.98 -8.76
CA TYR A 169 -0.50 14.61 -9.32
C TYR A 169 -0.27 13.71 -10.54
N VAL A 170 -0.92 12.56 -10.56
CA VAL A 170 -0.78 11.57 -11.63
C VAL A 170 -1.66 11.95 -12.81
N ASN A 171 -1.05 12.38 -13.92
CA ASN A 171 -1.76 12.70 -15.15
C ASN A 171 -1.17 11.91 -16.31
N LEU A 172 -1.73 10.75 -16.57
CA LEU A 172 -1.25 9.82 -17.62
C LEU A 172 -1.48 10.33 -19.04
N GLY A 173 -2.41 11.27 -19.23
CA GLY A 173 -2.79 11.74 -20.58
C GLY A 173 -1.92 12.85 -21.17
N LYS A 174 -1.05 13.48 -20.40
CA LYS A 174 -0.31 14.69 -20.83
C LYS A 174 1.21 14.58 -20.77
N GLY A 175 1.77 13.37 -20.79
CA GLY A 175 3.23 13.21 -20.64
C GLY A 175 3.68 13.80 -19.29
N ILE A 176 4.05 12.96 -18.42
CA ILE A 176 4.11 13.21 -16.99
C ILE A 176 5.30 14.10 -16.65
N GLY A 177 5.05 15.35 -16.34
CA GLY A 177 5.94 16.14 -15.50
C GLY A 177 5.52 15.97 -14.05
N ASN A 178 6.47 15.68 -13.16
CA ASN A 178 6.25 15.74 -11.71
C ASN A 178 5.80 17.14 -11.32
N LYS A 179 4.52 17.41 -11.35
CA LYS A 179 3.98 18.68 -10.88
C LYS A 179 3.91 18.62 -9.36
N LYS A 180 4.84 19.29 -8.70
CA LYS A 180 4.68 19.60 -7.28
C LYS A 180 3.36 20.32 -7.10
N TRP A 181 2.47 19.77 -6.30
CA TRP A 181 1.18 20.35 -6.07
C TRP A 181 1.05 21.00 -4.69
N PHE A 182 2.02 20.79 -3.78
CA PHE A 182 2.13 21.55 -2.53
C PHE A 182 3.42 22.39 -2.47
N ARG A 183 3.34 23.54 -1.81
CA ARG A 183 4.44 24.53 -1.79
C ARG A 183 5.54 24.16 -0.82
N LYS A 184 5.21 23.62 0.34
CA LYS A 184 6.17 23.31 1.39
C LYS A 184 6.78 21.94 1.16
N ARG A 185 8.10 21.86 1.24
CA ARG A 185 8.78 20.58 1.25
C ARG A 185 8.65 19.96 2.64
N VAL A 186 8.06 18.79 2.72
CA VAL A 186 7.92 17.99 3.94
C VAL A 186 8.68 16.69 3.71
N ARG A 187 9.58 16.34 4.60
CA ARG A 187 10.35 15.09 4.50
C ARG A 187 10.91 14.66 5.87
N PRO A 188 11.18 13.36 6.07
CA PRO A 188 10.62 12.29 5.25
C PRO A 188 9.11 12.17 5.49
N VAL A 189 8.42 11.75 4.46
CA VAL A 189 6.98 11.48 4.53
C VAL A 189 6.80 10.00 4.76
N ALA A 190 6.13 9.63 5.84
CA ALA A 190 5.86 8.24 6.20
C ALA A 190 4.59 7.70 5.54
N ALA A 191 3.60 8.56 5.36
CA ALA A 191 2.34 8.22 4.72
C ALA A 191 1.60 9.48 4.27
N THR A 192 0.64 9.30 3.37
CA THR A 192 -0.32 10.32 2.95
C THR A 192 -1.73 9.77 3.04
N GLY A 193 -2.71 10.66 3.14
CA GLY A 193 -4.12 10.29 3.17
C GLY A 193 -5.00 11.45 2.71
N ILE A 194 -6.25 11.15 2.39
CA ILE A 194 -7.29 12.13 2.15
C ILE A 194 -8.39 11.92 3.18
N LEU A 195 -8.82 13.00 3.82
CA LEU A 195 -9.93 12.94 4.77
C LEU A 195 -11.24 12.80 4.00
N SER A 196 -11.90 11.66 4.17
CA SER A 196 -13.20 11.38 3.57
C SER A 196 -14.25 10.90 4.58
N SER A 197 -13.97 11.11 5.86
CA SER A 197 -14.79 10.63 6.98
C SER A 197 -15.74 11.69 7.49
N SER A 198 -16.97 11.28 7.81
CA SER A 198 -17.96 12.12 8.49
C SER A 198 -17.64 12.44 9.97
N HIS A 199 -16.59 11.84 10.54
CA HIS A 199 -16.11 12.16 11.89
C HIS A 199 -15.48 13.55 12.01
N PHE A 200 -15.03 14.12 10.90
CA PHE A 200 -14.42 15.44 10.87
C PHE A 200 -15.44 16.49 10.37
N PRO A 201 -15.28 17.76 10.77
CA PRO A 201 -16.09 18.84 10.20
C PRO A 201 -16.04 18.86 8.68
N GLU A 202 -17.13 19.21 8.01
CA GLU A 202 -17.27 19.23 6.56
C GLU A 202 -16.14 20.03 5.86
N ARG A 203 -15.69 21.13 6.49
CA ARG A 203 -14.56 21.94 5.98
C ARG A 203 -13.23 21.18 5.85
N ASN A 204 -13.10 20.01 6.49
CA ASN A 204 -11.90 19.18 6.44
C ASN A 204 -12.02 18.05 5.40
N ASN A 205 -13.20 17.85 4.81
CA ASN A 205 -13.38 16.83 3.79
C ASN A 205 -12.50 17.14 2.56
N GLU A 206 -11.98 16.09 1.96
CA GLU A 206 -11.04 16.13 0.82
C GLU A 206 -9.72 16.85 1.12
N ASN A 207 -9.43 17.13 2.39
CA ASN A 207 -8.12 17.67 2.74
C ASN A 207 -7.05 16.58 2.69
N PHE A 208 -5.94 16.93 2.06
CA PHE A 208 -4.78 16.05 1.96
C PHE A 208 -3.95 16.09 3.24
N LEU A 209 -3.60 14.92 3.73
CA LEU A 209 -2.80 14.74 4.93
C LEU A 209 -1.41 14.23 4.59
N ILE A 210 -0.40 14.77 5.25
CA ILE A 210 1.00 14.31 5.15
C ILE A 210 1.52 13.99 6.54
N CYS A 211 1.93 12.74 6.75
CA CYS A 211 2.61 12.33 7.98
C CYS A 211 4.11 12.61 7.86
N ASN A 212 4.65 13.43 8.75
CA ASN A 212 6.07 13.78 8.80
C ASN A 212 6.75 13.12 10.01
N THR A 213 7.98 12.62 9.83
CA THR A 213 8.66 11.78 10.83
C THR A 213 9.98 12.34 11.37
N ILE A 214 10.56 13.37 10.77
CA ILE A 214 11.81 13.96 11.24
C ILE A 214 11.70 15.48 11.34
N GLY A 215 12.24 16.03 12.43
CA GLY A 215 12.24 17.45 12.74
C GLY A 215 10.92 17.99 13.30
N PHE A 216 9.84 17.50 12.78
CA PHE A 216 8.48 17.69 13.27
C PHE A 216 7.76 16.35 13.19
N LEU A 217 7.31 15.85 14.30
CA LEU A 217 6.50 14.62 14.36
C LEU A 217 5.04 15.01 14.37
N GLY A 218 4.30 14.65 13.32
CA GLY A 218 2.89 14.97 13.25
C GLY A 218 2.32 14.89 11.84
N VAL A 219 1.08 15.31 11.74
CA VAL A 219 0.31 15.35 10.50
C VAL A 219 0.14 16.81 10.07
N LEU A 220 0.45 17.09 8.82
CA LEU A 220 0.14 18.35 8.14
C LEU A 220 -1.11 18.16 7.30
N GLN A 221 -1.93 19.18 7.27
CA GLN A 221 -3.17 19.29 6.50
C GLN A 221 -3.10 20.46 5.53
#